data_507eaf3797e244ccb41aa26fcf8384a3
#
_entry.id   507eaf3797e244ccb41aa26fcf8384a3
#
_cell.length_a   1.000
_cell.length_b   1.000
_cell.length_c   1.000
_cell.angle_alpha   90.00
_cell.angle_beta   90.00
_cell.angle_gamma   90.00
#
_symmetry.space_group_name_H-M   'P 1'
#
loop_
_entity.id
_entity.type
_entity.pdbx_description
1 polymer ?
#
loop_
_entity_poly.entity_id
_entity_poly.type
_entity_poly.pdbx_seq_one_letter_code
_entity_poly.pdbx_strand_id
1 'polypeptide(L)'
;LACLAQMDMTLADYKKGGTFDFLTLDVGKHYVDYCASFFEQHIVFASALRKSVIELGFDLEKKGNQYKWDALFSENKQQLCNLISTKYNEIVVKYHAFNLDKLNQIISKLKLDETRFDSYEFVRSLMYARFYDGQLKKREYILSEYAANINSDNAGVKIDFSLQEFDEHCDNTLSEQTLDIEKTNVLLDKYLDLFGDRTNVKMGRFFRDVEAAGVTALVAYTGWRASEYGFPESSLKSAVNREISDAVYSPFRFYIKWISPKTNGETLLEREITLSTAILIKQLSAYTAANNNGFALTSATFGEATLIESHVSRMVARHWQRFPEKYVTFLELDELELLTVKDTGCDLVGLKRKQYLSGKYDLNSTVVENLKVLRDKLRKDNQVLGLISRSYTVDQKHLRFAETIRRYANGELDEIAVEIFENRLSQETLEYMRVIGDNISNSDIRAIIDELKVGIFNATPHALRHVWAEAVLRRYKGNIGKFIRANFKHIDERFFMAYLRGKEAKAIMQVAKRTTITHIVRSRIPSLNDARRPYAGL
;
A
#
# COMPACT_ATOMS: atom_id res chain seq x y z
N LEU A 1 -2.71 25.52 -23.67
CA LEU A 1 -2.18 25.67 -25.03
C LEU A 1 -1.01 26.66 -25.08
N ALA A 2 -1.14 27.87 -24.54
CA ALA A 2 -0.05 28.88 -24.54
C ALA A 2 1.24 28.39 -23.86
N CYS A 3 1.14 27.61 -22.76
CA CYS A 3 2.32 26.99 -22.10
C CYS A 3 2.94 25.88 -22.95
N LEU A 4 2.17 25.14 -23.74
CA LEU A 4 2.69 24.10 -24.63
C LEU A 4 3.42 24.72 -25.83
N ALA A 5 2.90 25.81 -26.35
CA ALA A 5 3.57 26.57 -27.41
C ALA A 5 4.92 27.16 -26.96
N GLN A 6 5.03 27.62 -25.70
CA GLN A 6 6.31 28.05 -25.11
C GLN A 6 7.33 26.93 -24.91
N MET A 7 6.88 25.68 -24.99
CA MET A 7 7.71 24.46 -24.81
C MET A 7 7.95 23.73 -26.14
N ASP A 8 7.58 24.34 -27.28
CA ASP A 8 7.59 23.69 -28.60
C ASP A 8 6.92 22.31 -28.62
N MET A 9 5.84 22.16 -27.84
CA MET A 9 5.11 20.89 -27.71
C MET A 9 3.67 21.07 -28.20
N THR A 10 3.21 20.15 -29.03
CA THR A 10 1.81 20.03 -29.37
C THR A 10 1.01 19.37 -28.24
N LEU A 11 -0.31 19.55 -28.20
CA LEU A 11 -1.17 18.83 -27.28
C LEU A 11 -1.06 17.31 -27.46
N ALA A 12 -0.84 16.85 -28.71
CA ALA A 12 -0.61 15.46 -29.04
C ALA A 12 0.70 14.93 -28.46
N ASP A 13 1.77 15.71 -28.49
CA ASP A 13 3.06 15.35 -27.89
C ASP A 13 2.99 15.36 -26.37
N TYR A 14 2.22 16.27 -25.79
CA TYR A 14 1.93 16.28 -24.36
C TYR A 14 1.11 15.04 -23.93
N LYS A 15 0.14 14.63 -24.74
CA LYS A 15 -0.64 13.42 -24.53
C LYS A 15 0.15 12.14 -24.82
N LYS A 16 1.02 12.12 -25.84
CA LYS A 16 1.95 11.00 -26.10
C LYS A 16 2.98 10.78 -25.00
N GLY A 17 3.27 11.81 -24.22
CA GLY A 17 4.17 11.75 -23.07
C GLY A 17 3.62 10.97 -21.87
N GLY A 18 2.60 10.11 -22.08
CA GLY A 18 1.99 9.23 -21.08
C GLY A 18 1.00 10.00 -20.20
N THR A 19 -0.25 10.03 -20.61
CA THR A 19 -1.37 10.36 -19.74
C THR A 19 -1.57 9.19 -18.78
N PHE A 20 -0.77 9.14 -17.74
CA PHE A 20 -1.11 8.36 -16.59
C PHE A 20 -2.04 9.22 -15.73
N ASP A 21 -3.21 8.70 -15.42
CA ASP A 21 -4.04 9.26 -14.37
C ASP A 21 -3.28 9.09 -13.06
N PHE A 22 -2.65 10.17 -12.63
CA PHE A 22 -1.82 10.17 -11.42
C PHE A 22 -2.73 10.08 -10.21
N LEU A 23 -2.48 9.09 -9.35
CA LEU A 23 -2.97 9.19 -7.99
C LEU A 23 -2.31 10.42 -7.33
N THR A 24 -3.13 11.27 -6.74
CA THR A 24 -2.60 12.29 -5.82
C THR A 24 -2.02 11.62 -4.59
N LEU A 25 -1.08 12.29 -3.92
CA LEU A 25 -0.49 11.74 -2.70
C LEU A 25 -1.55 11.39 -1.65
N ASP A 26 -2.60 12.21 -1.52
CA ASP A 26 -3.64 11.99 -0.53
C ASP A 26 -4.46 10.74 -0.82
N VAL A 27 -4.89 10.54 -2.07
CA VAL A 27 -5.59 9.30 -2.47
C VAL A 27 -4.68 8.09 -2.33
N GLY A 28 -3.45 8.18 -2.82
CA GLY A 28 -2.48 7.09 -2.75
C GLY A 28 -2.17 6.68 -1.31
N LYS A 29 -2.00 7.65 -0.41
CA LYS A 29 -1.75 7.41 1.02
C LYS A 29 -2.90 6.62 1.67
N HIS A 30 -4.15 7.03 1.45
CA HIS A 30 -5.31 6.33 2.02
C HIS A 30 -5.49 4.92 1.44
N TYR A 31 -5.21 4.75 0.15
CA TYR A 31 -5.24 3.42 -0.46
C TYR A 31 -4.17 2.48 0.12
N VAL A 32 -2.96 2.98 0.30
CA VAL A 32 -1.85 2.22 0.91
C VAL A 32 -2.16 1.88 2.36
N ASP A 33 -2.70 2.83 3.12
CA ASP A 33 -3.13 2.63 4.50
C ASP A 33 -4.20 1.53 4.61
N TYR A 34 -5.20 1.58 3.73
CA TYR A 34 -6.21 0.52 3.63
C TYR A 34 -5.58 -0.86 3.35
N CYS A 35 -4.67 -0.95 2.38
CA CYS A 35 -4.02 -2.21 2.05
C CYS A 35 -3.12 -2.72 3.18
N ALA A 36 -2.31 -1.84 3.79
CA ALA A 36 -1.45 -2.20 4.91
C ALA A 36 -2.27 -2.70 6.11
N SER A 37 -3.32 -1.98 6.48
CA SER A 37 -4.23 -2.38 7.56
C SER A 37 -4.94 -3.71 7.26
N PHE A 38 -5.39 -3.93 6.03
CA PHE A 38 -5.98 -5.20 5.62
C PHE A 38 -4.97 -6.35 5.73
N PHE A 39 -3.74 -6.13 5.29
CA PHE A 39 -2.67 -7.11 5.40
C PHE A 39 -2.39 -7.45 6.86
N GLU A 40 -2.13 -6.46 7.71
CA GLU A 40 -1.84 -6.64 9.12
C GLU A 40 -2.96 -7.38 9.87
N GLN A 41 -4.20 -7.02 9.58
CA GLN A 41 -5.37 -7.63 10.22
C GLN A 41 -5.53 -9.12 9.89
N HIS A 42 -5.19 -9.52 8.67
CA HIS A 42 -5.55 -10.84 8.16
C HIS A 42 -4.36 -11.80 7.99
N ILE A 43 -3.13 -11.30 7.92
CA ILE A 43 -1.97 -12.10 7.51
C ILE A 43 -1.70 -13.31 8.43
N VAL A 44 -1.85 -13.15 9.73
CA VAL A 44 -1.55 -14.24 10.69
C VAL A 44 -2.54 -15.39 10.53
N PHE A 45 -3.84 -15.08 10.56
CA PHE A 45 -4.88 -16.09 10.40
C PHE A 45 -4.87 -16.69 8.99
N ALA A 46 -4.71 -15.88 7.96
CA ALA A 46 -4.61 -16.36 6.57
C ALA A 46 -3.42 -17.29 6.38
N SER A 47 -2.27 -16.99 7.00
CA SER A 47 -1.08 -17.86 6.95
C SER A 47 -1.33 -19.19 7.64
N ALA A 48 -1.92 -19.16 8.84
CA ALA A 48 -2.25 -20.35 9.60
C ALA A 48 -3.26 -21.25 8.86
N LEU A 49 -4.36 -20.65 8.41
CA LEU A 49 -5.40 -21.35 7.65
C LEU A 49 -4.84 -21.96 6.36
N ARG A 50 -4.10 -21.19 5.58
CA ARG A 50 -3.49 -21.66 4.31
C ARG A 50 -2.58 -22.85 4.53
N LYS A 51 -1.66 -22.77 5.51
CA LYS A 51 -0.74 -23.87 5.84
C LYS A 51 -1.48 -25.11 6.32
N SER A 52 -2.50 -24.94 7.16
CA SER A 52 -3.31 -26.04 7.69
C SER A 52 -4.08 -26.77 6.60
N VAL A 53 -4.69 -26.01 5.68
CA VAL A 53 -5.44 -26.58 4.54
C VAL A 53 -4.52 -27.35 3.60
N ILE A 54 -3.31 -26.84 3.32
CA ILE A 54 -2.30 -27.54 2.50
C ILE A 54 -1.82 -28.82 3.21
N GLU A 55 -1.57 -28.76 4.51
CA GLU A 55 -1.13 -29.92 5.30
C GLU A 55 -2.18 -31.04 5.32
N LEU A 56 -3.46 -30.70 5.24
CA LEU A 56 -4.55 -31.65 5.07
C LEU A 56 -4.71 -32.18 3.63
N GLY A 57 -3.80 -31.83 2.73
CA GLY A 57 -3.76 -32.34 1.36
C GLY A 57 -4.67 -31.61 0.36
N PHE A 58 -5.15 -30.42 0.71
CA PHE A 58 -5.96 -29.62 -0.20
C PHE A 58 -5.09 -28.73 -1.08
N ASP A 59 -5.30 -28.81 -2.39
CA ASP A 59 -4.65 -27.94 -3.36
C ASP A 59 -5.50 -26.68 -3.58
N LEU A 60 -4.95 -25.52 -3.22
CA LEU A 60 -5.64 -24.22 -3.33
C LEU A 60 -5.80 -23.73 -4.77
N GLU A 61 -5.03 -24.24 -5.71
CA GLU A 61 -5.05 -23.86 -7.13
C GLU A 61 -5.97 -24.76 -7.95
N LYS A 62 -6.12 -26.01 -7.57
CA LYS A 62 -7.06 -26.93 -8.22
C LYS A 62 -8.48 -26.61 -7.79
N LYS A 63 -9.37 -26.52 -8.77
CA LYS A 63 -10.82 -26.47 -8.53
C LYS A 63 -11.22 -27.78 -7.87
N GLY A 64 -11.19 -27.80 -6.54
CA GLY A 64 -11.59 -28.96 -5.75
C GLY A 64 -13.09 -29.26 -5.92
N ASN A 65 -13.47 -30.50 -5.69
CA ASN A 65 -14.87 -30.84 -5.52
C ASN A 65 -15.40 -30.14 -4.25
N GLN A 66 -16.47 -29.37 -4.38
CA GLN A 66 -17.06 -28.61 -3.26
C GLN A 66 -17.38 -29.50 -2.07
N TYR A 67 -17.87 -30.71 -2.32
CA TYR A 67 -18.15 -31.69 -1.28
C TYR A 67 -16.94 -31.99 -0.38
N LYS A 68 -15.72 -32.10 -0.95
CA LYS A 68 -14.49 -32.31 -0.15
C LYS A 68 -14.20 -31.13 0.75
N TRP A 69 -14.46 -29.92 0.28
CA TRP A 69 -14.27 -28.71 1.06
C TRP A 69 -15.32 -28.58 2.17
N ASP A 70 -16.57 -28.92 1.87
CA ASP A 70 -17.64 -28.93 2.86
C ASP A 70 -17.36 -29.96 3.96
N ALA A 71 -16.88 -31.15 3.60
CA ALA A 71 -16.44 -32.17 4.55
C ALA A 71 -15.25 -31.70 5.41
N LEU A 72 -14.29 -30.95 4.85
CA LEU A 72 -13.19 -30.37 5.63
C LEU A 72 -13.70 -29.47 6.74
N PHE A 73 -14.67 -28.60 6.43
CA PHE A 73 -15.19 -27.62 7.38
C PHE A 73 -16.32 -28.14 8.28
N SER A 74 -16.86 -29.31 8.02
CA SER A 74 -17.86 -29.97 8.86
C SER A 74 -17.30 -31.17 9.63
N GLU A 75 -16.89 -32.21 8.92
CA GLU A 75 -16.45 -33.49 9.50
C GLU A 75 -15.05 -33.41 10.13
N ASN A 76 -14.13 -32.66 9.50
CA ASN A 76 -12.74 -32.51 9.94
C ASN A 76 -12.46 -31.17 10.64
N LYS A 77 -13.50 -30.43 11.01
CA LYS A 77 -13.37 -29.08 11.58
C LYS A 77 -12.48 -29.06 12.82
N GLN A 78 -12.63 -30.04 13.72
CA GLN A 78 -11.81 -30.13 14.94
C GLN A 78 -10.32 -30.27 14.63
N GLN A 79 -9.98 -31.14 13.68
CA GLN A 79 -8.59 -31.34 13.25
C GLN A 79 -8.04 -30.06 12.59
N LEU A 80 -8.84 -29.41 11.76
CA LEU A 80 -8.49 -28.12 11.13
C LEU A 80 -8.23 -27.04 12.19
N CYS A 81 -9.12 -26.91 13.19
CA CYS A 81 -8.93 -25.94 14.28
C CYS A 81 -7.66 -26.20 15.08
N ASN A 82 -7.34 -27.47 15.37
CA ASN A 82 -6.09 -27.81 16.05
C ASN A 82 -4.86 -27.38 15.24
N LEU A 83 -4.85 -27.65 13.94
CA LEU A 83 -3.76 -27.23 13.07
C LEU A 83 -3.66 -25.70 12.96
N ILE A 84 -4.79 -25.01 12.78
CA ILE A 84 -4.82 -23.54 12.72
C ILE A 84 -4.28 -22.96 14.02
N SER A 85 -4.74 -23.43 15.18
CA SER A 85 -4.27 -22.96 16.49
C SER A 85 -2.77 -23.13 16.63
N THR A 86 -2.23 -24.31 16.32
CA THR A 86 -0.80 -24.57 16.37
C THR A 86 -0.02 -23.65 15.45
N LYS A 87 -0.42 -23.58 14.15
CA LYS A 87 0.27 -22.71 13.18
C LYS A 87 0.13 -21.22 13.50
N TYR A 88 -1.03 -20.80 14.00
CA TYR A 88 -1.26 -19.43 14.44
C TYR A 88 -0.29 -19.05 15.56
N ASN A 89 -0.19 -19.89 16.60
CA ASN A 89 0.66 -19.63 17.76
C ASN A 89 2.16 -19.64 17.41
N GLU A 90 2.57 -20.43 16.40
CA GLU A 90 3.95 -20.40 15.88
C GLU A 90 4.32 -19.05 15.21
N ILE A 91 3.36 -18.42 14.56
CA ILE A 91 3.63 -17.26 13.71
C ILE A 91 3.19 -15.92 14.30
N VAL A 92 2.18 -15.92 15.18
CA VAL A 92 1.60 -14.69 15.74
C VAL A 92 2.64 -13.83 16.44
N VAL A 93 3.54 -14.46 17.19
CA VAL A 93 4.62 -13.80 17.92
C VAL A 93 5.50 -12.99 16.96
N LYS A 94 5.87 -13.58 15.80
CA LYS A 94 6.71 -12.90 14.79
C LYS A 94 6.01 -11.73 14.12
N TYR A 95 4.70 -11.84 13.88
CA TYR A 95 3.96 -10.78 13.20
C TYR A 95 3.57 -9.65 14.15
N HIS A 96 3.08 -10.00 15.35
CA HIS A 96 2.66 -9.02 16.34
C HIS A 96 3.83 -8.36 17.07
N ALA A 97 5.03 -8.91 16.99
CA ALA A 97 6.25 -8.29 17.53
C ALA A 97 6.48 -6.86 16.99
N PHE A 98 5.92 -6.53 15.82
CA PHE A 98 6.06 -5.22 15.19
C PHE A 98 4.80 -4.37 15.25
N ASN A 99 3.78 -4.82 15.98
CA ASN A 99 2.59 -4.01 16.27
C ASN A 99 2.97 -2.82 17.17
N LEU A 100 2.48 -1.63 16.84
CA LEU A 100 2.83 -0.39 17.53
C LEU A 100 2.54 -0.45 19.02
N ASP A 101 1.35 -0.94 19.41
CA ASP A 101 0.95 -1.00 20.83
C ASP A 101 1.84 -1.96 21.62
N LYS A 102 2.22 -3.09 21.02
CA LYS A 102 3.12 -4.06 21.65
C LYS A 102 4.55 -3.53 21.77
N LEU A 103 5.05 -2.85 20.74
CA LEU A 103 6.35 -2.20 20.79
C LEU A 103 6.40 -1.13 21.88
N ASN A 104 5.37 -0.30 21.98
CA ASN A 104 5.27 0.73 23.04
C ASN A 104 5.27 0.11 24.44
N GLN A 105 4.58 -1.01 24.65
CA GLN A 105 4.61 -1.74 25.91
C GLN A 105 6.01 -2.26 26.25
N ILE A 106 6.74 -2.79 25.27
CA ILE A 106 8.10 -3.30 25.46
C ILE A 106 9.05 -2.13 25.74
N ILE A 107 8.99 -1.05 24.96
CA ILE A 107 9.80 0.15 25.16
C ILE A 107 9.60 0.71 26.59
N SER A 108 8.35 0.80 27.04
CA SER A 108 8.01 1.26 28.38
C SER A 108 8.59 0.35 29.48
N LYS A 109 8.52 -0.99 29.31
CA LYS A 109 9.10 -1.95 30.27
C LYS A 109 10.63 -1.85 30.34
N LEU A 110 11.27 -1.58 29.20
CA LEU A 110 12.72 -1.40 29.11
C LEU A 110 13.19 0.00 29.60
N LYS A 111 12.24 0.88 29.99
CA LYS A 111 12.52 2.24 30.46
C LYS A 111 13.35 3.07 29.48
N LEU A 112 13.14 2.85 28.19
CA LEU A 112 13.77 3.62 27.13
C LEU A 112 13.01 4.92 26.92
N ASP A 113 13.72 6.04 27.00
CA ASP A 113 13.15 7.39 26.87
C ASP A 113 13.56 8.04 25.54
N GLU A 114 12.62 8.67 24.86
CA GLU A 114 12.82 9.27 23.54
C GLU A 114 13.28 10.73 23.65
N THR A 115 14.52 11.00 23.93
CA THR A 115 15.03 12.38 23.90
C THR A 115 15.92 12.69 22.70
N ARG A 116 16.83 11.81 22.33
CA ARG A 116 17.77 11.95 21.20
C ARG A 116 18.00 10.67 20.42
N PHE A 117 17.31 9.63 20.78
CA PHE A 117 17.51 8.27 20.34
C PHE A 117 16.16 7.68 19.92
N ASP A 118 16.11 7.05 18.76
CA ASP A 118 14.90 6.37 18.30
C ASP A 118 14.80 5.00 18.98
N SER A 119 14.24 4.98 20.19
CA SER A 119 14.01 3.75 20.96
C SER A 119 13.09 2.77 20.20
N TYR A 120 12.18 3.29 19.40
CA TYR A 120 11.30 2.50 18.59
C TYR A 120 12.07 1.72 17.50
N GLU A 121 12.92 2.38 16.74
CA GLU A 121 13.72 1.74 15.70
C GLU A 121 14.78 0.79 16.29
N PHE A 122 15.33 1.13 17.47
CA PHE A 122 16.24 0.26 18.19
C PHE A 122 15.59 -1.05 18.63
N VAL A 123 14.43 -0.99 19.27
CA VAL A 123 13.69 -2.18 19.73
C VAL A 123 13.23 -3.01 18.52
N ARG A 124 12.75 -2.37 17.48
CA ARG A 124 12.38 -3.07 16.22
C ARG A 124 13.55 -3.79 15.57
N SER A 125 14.75 -3.22 15.63
CA SER A 125 15.96 -3.86 15.11
C SER A 125 16.37 -5.09 15.93
N LEU A 126 16.25 -5.03 17.25
CA LEU A 126 16.45 -6.19 18.14
C LEU A 126 15.41 -7.31 17.83
N MET A 127 14.14 -6.94 17.67
CA MET A 127 13.07 -7.83 17.27
C MET A 127 13.34 -8.48 15.91
N TYR A 128 13.77 -7.70 14.93
CA TYR A 128 14.13 -8.23 13.62
C TYR A 128 15.26 -9.26 13.70
N ALA A 129 16.32 -8.93 14.44
CA ALA A 129 17.45 -9.84 14.63
C ALA A 129 17.02 -11.14 15.35
N ARG A 130 16.07 -11.04 16.30
CA ARG A 130 15.52 -12.22 17.00
C ARG A 130 14.69 -13.11 16.07
N PHE A 131 13.75 -12.55 15.35
CA PHE A 131 12.70 -13.33 14.69
C PHE A 131 12.99 -13.64 13.21
N TYR A 132 13.79 -12.82 12.52
CA TYR A 132 13.98 -12.94 11.08
C TYR A 132 15.44 -13.15 10.63
N ASP A 133 16.41 -12.80 11.45
CA ASP A 133 17.83 -12.98 11.09
C ASP A 133 18.44 -14.24 11.75
N GLY A 134 17.99 -14.60 12.94
CA GLY A 134 18.48 -15.76 13.70
C GLY A 134 19.94 -15.65 14.15
N GLN A 135 20.61 -14.52 13.91
CA GLN A 135 22.02 -14.34 14.24
C GLN A 135 22.18 -13.70 15.61
N LEU A 136 22.46 -14.52 16.63
CA LEU A 136 22.72 -14.07 17.99
C LEU A 136 23.82 -12.99 18.06
N LYS A 137 24.90 -13.14 17.30
CA LYS A 137 26.01 -12.15 17.22
C LYS A 137 25.56 -10.75 16.85
N LYS A 138 24.53 -10.58 16.04
CA LYS A 138 23.98 -9.25 15.71
C LYS A 138 23.26 -8.63 16.90
N ARG A 139 22.55 -9.44 17.68
CA ARG A 139 21.87 -8.96 18.89
C ARG A 139 22.87 -8.59 19.97
N GLU A 140 23.91 -9.39 20.15
CA GLU A 140 25.02 -9.10 21.05
C GLU A 140 25.74 -7.80 20.66
N TYR A 141 25.99 -7.59 19.35
CA TYR A 141 26.56 -6.35 18.83
C TYR A 141 25.71 -5.13 19.18
N ILE A 142 24.38 -5.20 19.02
CA ILE A 142 23.48 -4.10 19.34
C ILE A 142 23.63 -3.69 20.82
N LEU A 143 23.63 -4.65 21.71
CA LEU A 143 23.69 -4.36 23.15
C LEU A 143 25.09 -4.01 23.65
N SER A 144 26.15 -4.62 23.10
CA SER A 144 27.51 -4.36 23.58
C SER A 144 28.12 -3.10 22.96
N GLU A 145 28.15 -3.00 21.65
CA GLU A 145 28.85 -1.91 20.96
C GLU A 145 27.94 -0.74 20.63
N TYR A 146 26.74 -1.02 20.08
CA TYR A 146 25.84 0.04 19.66
C TYR A 146 25.22 0.77 20.87
N ALA A 147 24.77 0.02 21.89
CA ALA A 147 24.26 0.60 23.14
C ALA A 147 25.35 1.38 23.90
N ALA A 148 26.59 0.91 23.91
CA ALA A 148 27.70 1.62 24.52
C ALA A 148 27.95 2.97 23.84
N ASN A 149 27.91 3.04 22.54
CA ASN A 149 28.06 4.29 21.78
C ASN A 149 26.90 5.26 22.06
N ILE A 150 25.66 4.76 22.08
CA ILE A 150 24.50 5.59 22.43
C ILE A 150 24.63 6.15 23.86
N ASN A 151 25.02 5.33 24.82
CA ASN A 151 25.20 5.74 26.21
C ASN A 151 26.30 6.81 26.37
N SER A 152 27.35 6.78 25.53
CA SER A 152 28.41 7.77 25.55
C SER A 152 28.00 9.11 24.92
N ASP A 153 27.24 9.06 23.82
CA ASP A 153 26.91 10.23 23.01
C ASP A 153 25.62 10.95 23.47
N ASN A 154 24.73 10.25 24.17
CA ASN A 154 23.43 10.76 24.59
C ASN A 154 23.35 10.87 26.12
N ALA A 155 23.82 11.99 26.66
CA ALA A 155 23.64 12.28 28.07
C ALA A 155 22.13 12.25 28.44
N GLY A 156 21.74 11.29 29.26
CA GLY A 156 20.35 11.12 29.72
C GLY A 156 19.61 9.91 29.18
N VAL A 157 20.11 9.25 28.15
CA VAL A 157 19.57 7.95 27.69
C VAL A 157 20.51 6.84 28.13
N LYS A 158 20.03 5.91 28.93
CA LYS A 158 20.79 4.75 29.36
C LYS A 158 20.12 3.48 28.86
N ILE A 159 20.85 2.70 28.07
CA ILE A 159 20.47 1.35 27.70
C ILE A 159 21.16 0.41 28.66
N ASP A 160 20.39 -0.16 29.59
CA ASP A 160 20.89 -0.98 30.68
C ASP A 160 19.96 -2.18 30.89
N PHE A 161 19.96 -3.08 29.93
CA PHE A 161 19.25 -4.36 30.00
C PHE A 161 20.01 -5.43 29.24
N SER A 162 19.85 -6.68 29.68
CA SER A 162 20.41 -7.85 29.01
C SER A 162 19.53 -8.36 27.87
N LEU A 163 20.10 -9.21 27.00
CA LEU A 163 19.30 -9.93 25.98
C LEU A 163 18.24 -10.82 26.63
N GLN A 164 18.53 -11.38 27.80
CA GLN A 164 17.57 -12.24 28.51
C GLN A 164 16.37 -11.42 28.99
N GLU A 165 16.60 -10.26 29.61
CA GLU A 165 15.52 -9.36 30.04
C GLU A 165 14.68 -8.87 28.86
N PHE A 166 15.35 -8.53 27.75
CA PHE A 166 14.65 -8.19 26.52
C PHE A 166 13.74 -9.33 26.03
N ASP A 167 14.26 -10.56 25.99
CA ASP A 167 13.50 -11.73 25.54
C ASP A 167 12.33 -12.03 26.48
N GLU A 168 12.52 -11.96 27.80
CA GLU A 168 11.46 -12.15 28.80
C GLU A 168 10.33 -11.11 28.64
N HIS A 169 10.68 -9.83 28.44
CA HIS A 169 9.67 -8.78 28.19
C HIS A 169 8.92 -9.00 26.87
N CYS A 170 9.60 -9.47 25.83
CA CYS A 170 8.97 -9.82 24.57
C CYS A 170 8.00 -11.00 24.75
N ASP A 171 8.45 -12.09 25.36
CA ASP A 171 7.64 -13.29 25.53
C ASP A 171 6.40 -13.00 26.37
N ASN A 172 6.55 -12.28 27.48
CA ASN A 172 5.43 -11.88 28.34
C ASN A 172 4.43 -10.97 27.61
N THR A 173 4.91 -10.05 26.76
CA THR A 173 4.04 -9.11 26.04
C THR A 173 3.33 -9.76 24.86
N LEU A 174 3.94 -10.76 24.24
CA LEU A 174 3.42 -11.41 23.03
C LEU A 174 2.63 -12.70 23.30
N SER A 175 2.83 -13.35 24.47
CA SER A 175 2.14 -14.59 24.86
C SER A 175 0.63 -14.44 25.03
N GLU A 176 0.15 -13.24 25.34
CA GLU A 176 -1.29 -12.94 25.51
C GLU A 176 -2.13 -13.08 24.23
N GLN A 177 -1.51 -13.31 23.10
CA GLN A 177 -2.18 -13.34 21.78
C GLN A 177 -2.34 -14.74 21.21
N THR A 178 -2.04 -15.77 21.98
CA THR A 178 -2.21 -17.17 21.55
C THR A 178 -3.69 -17.53 21.43
N LEU A 179 -4.01 -18.30 20.39
CA LEU A 179 -5.33 -18.90 20.21
C LEU A 179 -5.35 -20.30 20.81
N ASP A 180 -6.35 -20.59 21.64
CA ASP A 180 -6.78 -21.94 21.96
C ASP A 180 -7.73 -22.48 20.88
N ILE A 181 -8.11 -23.75 21.00
CA ILE A 181 -8.98 -24.41 20.01
C ILE A 181 -10.36 -23.75 19.96
N GLU A 182 -10.89 -23.32 21.09
CA GLU A 182 -12.23 -22.73 21.20
C GLU A 182 -12.27 -21.36 20.51
N LYS A 183 -11.30 -20.50 20.81
CA LYS A 183 -11.16 -19.20 20.13
C LYS A 183 -10.89 -19.36 18.63
N THR A 184 -10.10 -20.39 18.27
CA THR A 184 -9.83 -20.70 16.86
C THR A 184 -11.10 -21.13 16.14
N ASN A 185 -11.97 -21.92 16.77
CA ASN A 185 -13.24 -22.32 16.20
C ASN A 185 -14.16 -21.11 15.96
N VAL A 186 -14.29 -20.22 16.94
CA VAL A 186 -15.08 -18.97 16.80
C VAL A 186 -14.52 -18.10 15.67
N LEU A 187 -13.21 -17.97 15.59
CA LEU A 187 -12.56 -17.18 14.53
C LEU A 187 -12.75 -17.82 13.15
N LEU A 188 -12.61 -19.13 13.05
CA LEU A 188 -12.86 -19.85 11.80
C LEU A 188 -14.30 -19.69 11.33
N ASP A 189 -15.29 -19.82 12.22
CA ASP A 189 -16.70 -19.64 11.90
C ASP A 189 -16.97 -18.24 11.34
N LYS A 190 -16.41 -17.19 11.94
CA LYS A 190 -16.49 -15.84 11.43
C LYS A 190 -15.97 -15.70 9.98
N TYR A 191 -14.89 -16.40 9.63
CA TYR A 191 -14.39 -16.39 8.26
C TYR A 191 -15.23 -17.27 7.33
N LEU A 192 -15.75 -18.40 7.81
CA LEU A 192 -16.66 -19.25 7.04
C LEU A 192 -17.95 -18.51 6.67
N ASP A 193 -18.51 -17.73 7.60
CA ASP A 193 -19.66 -16.85 7.32
C ASP A 193 -19.35 -15.84 6.22
N LEU A 194 -18.14 -15.27 6.21
CA LEU A 194 -17.67 -14.39 5.14
C LEU A 194 -17.51 -15.12 3.80
N PHE A 195 -17.12 -16.40 3.83
CA PHE A 195 -16.97 -17.21 2.64
C PHE A 195 -18.33 -17.72 2.12
N GLY A 196 -19.27 -18.07 3.00
CA GLY A 196 -20.61 -18.56 2.66
C GLY A 196 -20.57 -19.63 1.56
N ASP A 197 -21.59 -19.67 0.70
CA ASP A 197 -21.61 -20.58 -0.45
C ASP A 197 -20.36 -20.46 -1.31
N ARG A 198 -19.83 -21.59 -1.79
CA ARG A 198 -18.57 -21.70 -2.56
C ARG A 198 -17.34 -21.33 -1.71
N THR A 199 -17.28 -21.84 -0.52
CA THR A 199 -16.20 -21.60 0.47
C THR A 199 -14.80 -21.70 -0.12
N ASN A 200 -14.50 -22.76 -0.90
CA ASN A 200 -13.20 -22.93 -1.54
C ASN A 200 -12.81 -21.78 -2.48
N VAL A 201 -13.75 -21.29 -3.30
CA VAL A 201 -13.50 -20.18 -4.23
C VAL A 201 -13.28 -18.87 -3.49
N LYS A 202 -14.10 -18.61 -2.46
CA LYS A 202 -14.02 -17.40 -1.67
C LYS A 202 -12.78 -17.39 -0.77
N MET A 203 -12.41 -18.53 -0.19
CA MET A 203 -11.17 -18.71 0.57
C MET A 203 -9.93 -18.48 -0.32
N GLY A 204 -9.89 -19.09 -1.49
CA GLY A 204 -8.80 -18.84 -2.45
C GLY A 204 -8.74 -17.39 -2.92
N ARG A 205 -9.89 -16.68 -2.99
CA ARG A 205 -9.94 -15.24 -3.23
C ARG A 205 -9.37 -14.45 -2.06
N PHE A 206 -9.76 -14.82 -0.84
CA PHE A 206 -9.25 -14.20 0.40
C PHE A 206 -7.72 -14.32 0.50
N PHE A 207 -7.15 -15.48 0.24
CA PHE A 207 -5.69 -15.64 0.26
C PHE A 207 -4.99 -14.72 -0.75
N ARG A 208 -5.55 -14.60 -1.95
CA ARG A 208 -5.03 -13.65 -2.96
C ARG A 208 -5.26 -12.19 -2.59
N ASP A 209 -6.32 -11.89 -1.83
CA ASP A 209 -6.58 -10.53 -1.32
C ASP A 209 -5.52 -10.14 -0.29
N VAL A 210 -5.17 -11.03 0.65
CA VAL A 210 -4.11 -10.79 1.63
C VAL A 210 -2.74 -10.59 0.94
N GLU A 211 -2.39 -11.46 0.00
CA GLU A 211 -1.17 -11.32 -0.81
C GLU A 211 -1.13 -9.98 -1.54
N ALA A 212 -2.21 -9.61 -2.22
CA ALA A 212 -2.33 -8.38 -2.98
C ALA A 212 -2.18 -7.13 -2.10
N ALA A 213 -2.74 -7.16 -0.91
CA ALA A 213 -2.62 -6.07 0.06
C ALA A 213 -1.16 -5.85 0.48
N GLY A 214 -0.45 -6.92 0.82
CA GLY A 214 0.97 -6.85 1.17
C GLY A 214 1.85 -6.41 -0.01
N VAL A 215 1.60 -6.93 -1.23
CA VAL A 215 2.32 -6.50 -2.44
C VAL A 215 2.08 -5.02 -2.73
N THR A 216 0.84 -4.54 -2.57
CA THR A 216 0.51 -3.11 -2.76
C THR A 216 1.28 -2.22 -1.79
N ALA A 217 1.32 -2.60 -0.51
CA ALA A 217 2.10 -1.88 0.50
C ALA A 217 3.60 -1.86 0.15
N LEU A 218 4.16 -2.99 -0.29
CA LEU A 218 5.56 -3.06 -0.69
C LEU A 218 5.88 -2.17 -1.89
N VAL A 219 5.02 -2.17 -2.92
CA VAL A 219 5.17 -1.31 -4.10
C VAL A 219 5.15 0.17 -3.69
N ALA A 220 4.26 0.54 -2.78
CA ALA A 220 4.17 1.89 -2.26
C ALA A 220 5.39 2.31 -1.42
N TYR A 221 5.93 1.40 -0.60
CA TYR A 221 7.08 1.71 0.26
C TYR A 221 8.39 1.84 -0.51
N THR A 222 8.52 1.21 -1.66
CA THR A 222 9.76 1.21 -2.45
C THR A 222 9.69 2.10 -3.68
N GLY A 223 8.52 2.24 -4.28
CA GLY A 223 8.31 3.00 -5.51
C GLY A 223 9.05 2.43 -6.73
N TRP A 224 9.43 1.14 -6.74
CA TRP A 224 10.14 0.53 -7.84
C TRP A 224 9.20 0.20 -9.02
N ARG A 225 9.79 -0.17 -10.17
CA ARG A 225 8.98 -0.62 -11.32
C ARG A 225 8.40 -2.00 -11.07
N ALA A 226 7.23 -2.27 -11.62
CA ALA A 226 6.55 -3.56 -11.46
C ALA A 226 7.44 -4.76 -11.87
N SER A 227 8.25 -4.62 -12.90
CA SER A 227 9.19 -5.66 -13.35
C SER A 227 10.38 -5.93 -12.41
N GLU A 228 10.58 -5.11 -11.38
CA GLU A 228 11.70 -5.21 -10.46
C GLU A 228 11.40 -6.04 -9.20
N TYR A 229 10.15 -6.50 -9.03
CA TYR A 229 9.70 -7.25 -7.86
C TYR A 229 9.85 -8.78 -7.96
N GLY A 230 10.55 -9.28 -8.96
CA GLY A 230 10.84 -10.72 -9.11
C GLY A 230 12.04 -11.21 -8.30
N PHE A 231 12.44 -10.54 -7.24
CA PHE A 231 13.59 -10.93 -6.44
C PHE A 231 13.26 -12.07 -5.46
N PRO A 232 14.22 -13.00 -5.22
CA PRO A 232 14.09 -14.00 -4.19
C PRO A 232 14.34 -13.40 -2.79
N GLU A 233 13.85 -14.07 -1.74
CA GLU A 233 14.09 -13.62 -0.35
C GLU A 233 15.58 -13.49 -0.03
N SER A 234 16.42 -14.34 -0.63
CA SER A 234 17.88 -14.31 -0.47
C SER A 234 18.54 -13.02 -0.96
N SER A 235 17.83 -12.21 -1.76
CA SER A 235 18.28 -10.88 -2.18
C SER A 235 18.21 -9.84 -1.07
N LEU A 236 17.40 -10.07 -0.02
CA LEU A 236 17.35 -9.24 1.17
C LEU A 236 18.60 -9.45 2.01
N LYS A 237 19.32 -8.37 2.26
CA LYS A 237 20.54 -8.35 3.08
C LYS A 237 20.37 -7.34 4.19
N SER A 238 20.96 -7.65 5.33
CA SER A 238 21.12 -6.70 6.45
C SER A 238 22.59 -6.58 6.81
N ALA A 239 23.05 -5.35 7.04
CA ALA A 239 24.39 -5.04 7.50
C ALA A 239 24.32 -4.22 8.77
N VAL A 240 25.31 -4.37 9.64
CA VAL A 240 25.46 -3.54 10.84
C VAL A 240 25.70 -2.10 10.40
N ASN A 241 24.93 -1.18 10.95
CA ASN A 241 25.18 0.26 10.75
C ASN A 241 26.31 0.73 11.64
N ARG A 242 27.43 1.14 11.02
CA ARG A 242 28.59 1.69 11.73
C ARG A 242 28.60 3.21 11.79
N GLU A 243 27.67 3.87 11.12
CA GLU A 243 27.55 5.33 11.06
C GLU A 243 26.53 5.81 12.12
N ILE A 244 26.94 5.73 13.39
CA ILE A 244 26.06 6.06 14.51
C ILE A 244 25.82 7.58 14.64
N SER A 245 26.70 8.38 14.02
CA SER A 245 26.58 9.84 14.00
C SER A 245 25.45 10.38 13.11
N ASP A 246 24.90 9.56 12.24
CA ASP A 246 23.71 9.95 11.48
C ASP A 246 22.49 10.01 12.39
N ALA A 247 21.67 11.03 12.23
CA ALA A 247 20.50 11.34 13.05
C ALA A 247 19.39 10.27 13.08
N VAL A 248 19.59 9.16 12.38
CA VAL A 248 18.69 7.99 12.36
C VAL A 248 19.41 6.82 13.02
N TYR A 249 19.12 6.61 14.29
CA TYR A 249 19.74 5.55 15.10
C TYR A 249 19.17 4.16 14.77
N SER A 250 19.36 3.72 13.52
CA SER A 250 19.04 2.34 13.13
C SER A 250 20.30 1.48 13.26
N PRO A 251 20.30 0.44 14.13
CA PRO A 251 21.44 -0.47 14.29
C PRO A 251 21.81 -1.25 13.05
N PHE A 252 20.88 -1.40 12.12
CA PHE A 252 21.08 -2.10 10.86
C PHE A 252 20.66 -1.25 9.68
N ARG A 253 21.36 -1.49 8.55
CA ARG A 253 20.91 -1.09 7.21
C ARG A 253 20.42 -2.32 6.45
N PHE A 254 19.36 -2.14 5.68
CA PHE A 254 18.72 -3.18 4.91
C PHE A 254 18.83 -2.88 3.42
N TYR A 255 19.14 -3.90 2.62
CA TYR A 255 19.34 -3.76 1.18
C TYR A 255 18.68 -4.88 0.42
N ILE A 256 18.20 -4.56 -0.77
CA ILE A 256 17.86 -5.56 -1.79
C ILE A 256 18.91 -5.49 -2.88
N LYS A 257 19.57 -6.62 -3.14
CA LYS A 257 20.51 -6.78 -4.24
C LYS A 257 19.83 -7.51 -5.38
N TRP A 258 19.38 -6.76 -6.39
CA TRP A 258 18.62 -7.28 -7.51
C TRP A 258 18.79 -6.48 -8.78
N ILE A 259 18.33 -7.04 -9.91
CA ILE A 259 18.40 -6.43 -11.24
C ILE A 259 17.37 -5.31 -11.42
N SER A 260 17.63 -4.40 -12.35
CA SER A 260 16.69 -3.39 -12.84
C SER A 260 16.62 -3.47 -14.37
N PRO A 261 15.78 -4.37 -14.94
CA PRO A 261 15.86 -4.77 -16.35
C PRO A 261 15.79 -3.59 -17.34
N LYS A 262 14.93 -2.60 -17.04
CA LYS A 262 14.73 -1.44 -17.95
C LYS A 262 15.83 -0.37 -17.89
N THR A 263 16.71 -0.40 -16.88
CA THR A 263 17.74 0.65 -16.71
C THR A 263 19.17 0.13 -16.75
N ASN A 264 19.44 -1.04 -16.18
CA ASN A 264 20.78 -1.57 -16.02
C ASN A 264 20.91 -3.04 -16.48
N GLY A 265 19.92 -3.53 -17.24
CA GLY A 265 19.90 -4.90 -17.72
C GLY A 265 19.99 -5.91 -16.58
N GLU A 266 20.88 -6.88 -16.69
CA GLU A 266 21.09 -7.95 -15.70
C GLU A 266 22.06 -7.59 -14.57
N THR A 267 22.56 -6.36 -14.54
CA THR A 267 23.49 -5.93 -13.48
C THR A 267 22.79 -5.91 -12.13
N LEU A 268 23.36 -6.58 -11.14
CA LEU A 268 22.89 -6.57 -9.77
C LEU A 268 23.18 -5.22 -9.12
N LEU A 269 22.12 -4.57 -8.66
CA LEU A 269 22.18 -3.28 -7.98
C LEU A 269 21.73 -3.43 -6.53
N GLU A 270 22.43 -2.78 -5.63
CA GLU A 270 21.99 -2.64 -4.26
C GLU A 270 21.10 -1.41 -4.09
N ARG A 271 19.98 -1.59 -3.39
CA ARG A 271 19.04 -0.53 -3.01
C ARG A 271 18.75 -0.64 -1.53
N GLU A 272 19.00 0.43 -0.84
CA GLU A 272 18.66 0.53 0.58
C GLU A 272 17.14 0.61 0.75
N ILE A 273 16.63 -0.10 1.75
CA ILE A 273 15.22 -0.14 2.14
C ILE A 273 15.10 0.09 3.64
N THR A 274 13.91 0.45 4.07
CA THR A 274 13.63 0.61 5.51
C THR A 274 13.46 -0.74 6.21
N LEU A 275 13.62 -0.77 7.53
CA LEU A 275 13.32 -1.93 8.36
C LEU A 275 11.87 -2.41 8.16
N SER A 276 10.90 -1.49 8.07
CA SER A 276 9.49 -1.83 7.80
C SER A 276 9.32 -2.58 6.47
N THR A 277 10.04 -2.16 5.44
CA THR A 277 10.04 -2.85 4.15
C THR A 277 10.67 -4.25 4.25
N ALA A 278 11.77 -4.38 5.00
CA ALA A 278 12.42 -5.68 5.22
C ALA A 278 11.51 -6.66 5.98
N ILE A 279 10.81 -6.19 7.01
CA ILE A 279 9.82 -6.97 7.75
C ILE A 279 8.69 -7.43 6.82
N LEU A 280 8.13 -6.52 6.03
CA LEU A 280 7.05 -6.83 5.09
C LEU A 280 7.48 -7.88 4.05
N ILE A 281 8.71 -7.79 3.52
CA ILE A 281 9.27 -8.80 2.61
C ILE A 281 9.35 -10.17 3.29
N LYS A 282 9.85 -10.23 4.53
CA LYS A 282 9.92 -11.48 5.30
C LYS A 282 8.53 -12.09 5.56
N GLN A 283 7.57 -11.27 5.88
CA GLN A 283 6.19 -11.70 6.11
C GLN A 283 5.54 -12.20 4.83
N LEU A 284 5.66 -11.49 3.72
CA LEU A 284 5.16 -11.92 2.42
C LEU A 284 5.81 -13.21 1.95
N SER A 285 7.13 -13.33 2.07
CA SER A 285 7.86 -14.54 1.70
C SER A 285 7.39 -15.76 2.50
N ALA A 286 7.20 -15.61 3.81
CA ALA A 286 6.67 -16.66 4.67
C ALA A 286 5.22 -17.02 4.32
N TYR A 287 4.40 -16.05 3.92
CA TYR A 287 3.02 -16.25 3.52
C TYR A 287 2.89 -16.96 2.17
N THR A 288 3.64 -16.54 1.17
CA THR A 288 3.60 -17.12 -0.17
C THR A 288 4.21 -18.53 -0.19
N ALA A 289 4.75 -18.97 0.96
CA ALA A 289 5.40 -20.26 1.12
C ALA A 289 6.57 -20.43 0.17
N ALA A 290 7.43 -19.38 0.13
CA ALA A 290 8.68 -19.37 -0.60
C ALA A 290 8.74 -20.55 -1.55
N ASN A 291 7.93 -20.49 -2.58
CA ASN A 291 7.76 -21.68 -3.38
C ASN A 291 9.05 -22.04 -4.06
N ASN A 292 9.02 -23.14 -4.74
CA ASN A 292 10.15 -23.84 -5.31
C ASN A 292 11.12 -22.98 -6.12
N ASN A 293 10.75 -21.74 -6.45
CA ASN A 293 11.57 -20.80 -7.22
C ASN A 293 12.12 -19.62 -6.40
N GLY A 294 11.83 -19.58 -5.12
CA GLY A 294 12.44 -18.61 -4.20
C GLY A 294 12.02 -17.16 -4.36
N PHE A 295 10.94 -16.84 -5.09
CA PHE A 295 10.43 -15.48 -5.18
C PHE A 295 9.73 -15.05 -3.90
N ALA A 296 10.10 -13.88 -3.37
CA ALA A 296 9.64 -13.41 -2.09
C ALA A 296 8.15 -12.98 -2.07
N LEU A 297 7.57 -12.62 -3.22
CA LEU A 297 6.32 -11.86 -3.26
C LEU A 297 5.14 -12.63 -3.82
N THR A 298 5.34 -13.83 -4.31
CA THR A 298 4.26 -14.55 -5.00
C THR A 298 4.49 -16.04 -4.98
N SER A 299 3.38 -16.78 -4.92
CA SER A 299 3.38 -18.23 -5.11
C SER A 299 3.55 -18.65 -6.57
N ALA A 300 3.47 -17.70 -7.51
CA ALA A 300 3.64 -18.00 -8.92
C ALA A 300 5.12 -18.08 -9.32
N THR A 301 5.41 -18.95 -10.26
CA THR A 301 6.72 -19.09 -10.88
C THR A 301 6.88 -18.05 -11.99
N PHE A 302 7.92 -17.20 -11.91
CA PHE A 302 8.19 -16.22 -12.96
C PHE A 302 9.49 -16.53 -13.69
N GLY A 303 9.37 -16.77 -14.99
CA GLY A 303 10.52 -16.88 -15.90
C GLY A 303 10.91 -15.55 -16.53
N GLU A 304 9.98 -14.58 -16.64
CA GLU A 304 10.15 -13.36 -17.43
C GLU A 304 9.67 -12.11 -16.69
N ALA A 305 10.36 -10.98 -16.94
CA ALA A 305 10.02 -9.68 -16.35
C ALA A 305 8.59 -9.20 -16.70
N THR A 306 8.07 -9.54 -17.87
CA THR A 306 6.72 -9.21 -18.32
C THR A 306 5.64 -9.91 -17.49
N LEU A 307 5.86 -11.15 -17.09
CA LEU A 307 4.94 -11.89 -16.22
C LEU A 307 4.91 -11.28 -14.82
N ILE A 308 6.06 -10.88 -14.29
CA ILE A 308 6.17 -10.17 -13.00
C ILE A 308 5.40 -8.84 -13.07
N GLU A 309 5.62 -8.04 -14.12
CA GLU A 309 4.93 -6.75 -14.32
C GLU A 309 3.41 -6.92 -14.36
N SER A 310 2.92 -7.89 -15.12
CA SER A 310 1.50 -8.21 -15.20
C SER A 310 0.92 -8.69 -13.86
N HIS A 311 1.64 -9.53 -13.13
CA HIS A 311 1.22 -10.03 -11.82
C HIS A 311 1.13 -8.91 -10.79
N VAL A 312 2.19 -8.12 -10.64
CA VAL A 312 2.24 -7.00 -9.69
C VAL A 312 1.17 -5.95 -10.02
N SER A 313 0.93 -5.67 -11.29
CA SER A 313 -0.13 -4.75 -11.71
C SER A 313 -1.52 -5.24 -11.31
N ARG A 314 -1.80 -6.53 -11.46
CA ARG A 314 -3.07 -7.15 -11.02
C ARG A 314 -3.22 -7.11 -9.50
N MET A 315 -2.13 -7.35 -8.75
CA MET A 315 -2.15 -7.30 -7.29
C MET A 315 -2.45 -5.88 -6.80
N VAL A 316 -1.76 -4.87 -7.33
CA VAL A 316 -1.97 -3.47 -6.95
C VAL A 316 -3.40 -3.01 -7.26
N ALA A 317 -3.99 -3.42 -8.38
CA ALA A 317 -5.35 -3.04 -8.74
C ALA A 317 -6.44 -3.78 -7.95
N ARG A 318 -6.11 -4.91 -7.30
CA ARG A 318 -7.08 -5.87 -6.78
C ARG A 318 -8.01 -5.30 -5.70
N HIS A 319 -7.49 -4.46 -4.83
CA HIS A 319 -8.26 -3.85 -3.73
C HIS A 319 -8.92 -2.52 -4.12
N TRP A 320 -8.59 -1.97 -5.29
CA TRP A 320 -8.99 -0.61 -5.64
C TRP A 320 -10.50 -0.40 -5.61
N GLN A 321 -11.27 -1.33 -6.18
CA GLN A 321 -12.73 -1.23 -6.20
C GLN A 321 -13.39 -1.39 -4.83
N ARG A 322 -12.73 -2.05 -3.87
CA ARG A 322 -13.25 -2.24 -2.52
C ARG A 322 -12.84 -1.14 -1.56
N PHE A 323 -11.77 -0.45 -1.87
CA PHE A 323 -11.19 0.56 -1.01
C PHE A 323 -12.20 1.63 -0.59
N PRO A 324 -12.97 2.29 -1.49
CA PRO A 324 -13.90 3.33 -1.09
C PRO A 324 -15.07 2.84 -0.21
N GLU A 325 -15.40 1.55 -0.29
CA GLU A 325 -16.51 0.92 0.42
C GLU A 325 -16.09 0.27 1.75
N LYS A 326 -14.81 -0.01 1.94
CA LYS A 326 -14.31 -0.81 3.07
C LYS A 326 -13.23 -0.10 3.89
N TYR A 327 -12.78 1.06 3.49
CA TYR A 327 -11.78 1.81 4.25
C TYR A 327 -12.38 2.35 5.55
N VAL A 328 -11.77 2.00 6.67
CA VAL A 328 -12.29 2.29 8.02
C VAL A 328 -12.61 3.77 8.21
N THR A 329 -11.71 4.67 7.77
CA THR A 329 -11.92 6.11 7.85
C THR A 329 -13.20 6.56 7.12
N PHE A 330 -13.49 6.00 5.95
CA PHE A 330 -14.71 6.34 5.21
C PHE A 330 -15.98 5.76 5.86
N LEU A 331 -15.88 4.55 6.42
CA LEU A 331 -16.98 3.95 7.16
C LEU A 331 -17.31 4.74 8.45
N GLU A 332 -16.27 5.19 9.15
CA GLU A 332 -16.44 6.04 10.34
C GLU A 332 -17.07 7.40 9.99
N LEU A 333 -16.74 7.99 8.84
CA LEU A 333 -17.40 9.21 8.35
C LEU A 333 -18.87 8.97 8.00
N ASP A 334 -19.20 7.85 7.33
CA ASP A 334 -20.59 7.46 7.05
C ASP A 334 -21.39 7.31 8.34
N GLU A 335 -20.80 6.64 9.32
CA GLU A 335 -21.42 6.42 10.62
C GLU A 335 -21.63 7.73 11.38
N LEU A 336 -20.65 8.63 11.34
CA LEU A 336 -20.75 9.95 11.93
C LEU A 336 -21.87 10.80 11.29
N GLU A 337 -22.02 10.75 9.97
CA GLU A 337 -23.09 11.41 9.24
C GLU A 337 -24.46 10.83 9.63
N LEU A 338 -24.58 9.50 9.70
CA LEU A 338 -25.83 8.84 10.13
C LEU A 338 -26.21 9.18 11.57
N LEU A 339 -25.26 9.21 12.49
CA LEU A 339 -25.49 9.58 13.88
C LEU A 339 -25.89 11.05 14.04
N THR A 340 -25.37 11.93 13.17
CA THR A 340 -25.74 13.35 13.17
C THR A 340 -27.17 13.57 12.69
N VAL A 341 -27.66 12.76 11.75
CA VAL A 341 -29.03 12.83 11.23
C VAL A 341 -30.05 12.17 12.17
N LYS A 342 -29.67 11.11 12.89
CA LYS A 342 -30.54 10.30 13.76
C LYS A 342 -30.61 10.77 15.21
N ASP A 343 -30.26 11.99 15.53
CA ASP A 343 -30.15 12.53 16.91
C ASP A 343 -31.47 12.63 17.68
N THR A 344 -32.46 11.75 17.42
CA THR A 344 -33.77 11.75 18.02
C THR A 344 -34.08 10.53 18.90
N GLY A 345 -33.16 9.62 19.17
CA GLY A 345 -33.38 8.42 19.97
C GLY A 345 -32.35 8.18 21.06
N CYS A 346 -32.80 7.83 22.26
CA CYS A 346 -31.98 7.50 23.44
C CYS A 346 -31.20 6.16 23.29
N ASP A 347 -30.42 5.98 22.24
CA ASP A 347 -29.49 4.87 22.14
C ASP A 347 -28.14 5.26 22.77
N LEU A 348 -27.91 4.78 24.00
CA LEU A 348 -26.67 5.02 24.75
C LEU A 348 -25.41 4.52 24.00
N VAL A 349 -25.52 3.49 23.19
CA VAL A 349 -24.42 2.94 22.40
C VAL A 349 -24.11 3.89 21.25
N GLY A 350 -25.13 4.34 20.53
CA GLY A 350 -25.00 5.33 19.45
C GLY A 350 -24.46 6.66 19.96
N LEU A 351 -24.89 7.12 21.14
CA LEU A 351 -24.39 8.36 21.75
C LEU A 351 -22.90 8.26 22.12
N LYS A 352 -22.48 7.15 22.75
CA LYS A 352 -21.05 6.91 23.07
C LYS A 352 -20.21 6.86 21.81
N ARG A 353 -20.72 6.21 20.76
CA ARG A 353 -20.02 6.11 19.48
C ARG A 353 -19.92 7.47 18.78
N LYS A 354 -20.99 8.27 18.80
CA LYS A 354 -20.99 9.66 18.33
C LYS A 354 -19.94 10.50 19.05
N GLN A 355 -19.87 10.39 20.38
CA GLN A 355 -18.88 11.10 21.19
C GLN A 355 -17.44 10.67 20.84
N TYR A 356 -17.22 9.37 20.67
CA TYR A 356 -15.92 8.84 20.24
C TYR A 356 -15.51 9.37 18.86
N LEU A 357 -16.39 9.27 17.88
CA LEU A 357 -16.11 9.72 16.52
C LEU A 357 -15.96 11.24 16.43
N SER A 358 -16.76 12.01 17.17
CA SER A 358 -16.63 13.48 17.24
C SER A 358 -15.33 13.92 17.92
N GLY A 359 -14.79 13.13 18.87
CA GLY A 359 -13.47 13.37 19.46
C GLY A 359 -12.32 13.04 18.50
N LYS A 360 -12.53 12.05 17.62
CA LYS A 360 -11.56 11.65 16.60
C LYS A 360 -11.56 12.56 15.37
N TYR A 361 -12.73 13.04 14.97
CA TYR A 361 -12.93 13.86 13.77
C TYR A 361 -13.55 15.20 14.12
N ASP A 362 -12.85 16.28 13.84
CA ASP A 362 -13.44 17.63 13.89
C ASP A 362 -14.28 17.85 12.62
N LEU A 363 -15.62 17.75 12.77
CA LEU A 363 -16.57 17.88 11.66
C LEU A 363 -16.51 19.21 10.91
N ASN A 364 -16.01 20.25 11.56
CA ASN A 364 -15.89 21.57 10.97
C ASN A 364 -14.53 21.79 10.31
N SER A 365 -13.62 20.80 10.35
CA SER A 365 -12.32 20.91 9.75
C SER A 365 -12.36 20.73 8.23
N THR A 366 -11.57 21.52 7.53
CA THR A 366 -11.36 21.37 6.08
C THR A 366 -10.80 19.99 5.70
N VAL A 367 -10.13 19.32 6.64
CA VAL A 367 -9.58 17.98 6.44
C VAL A 367 -10.71 16.96 6.33
N VAL A 368 -11.70 17.02 7.22
CA VAL A 368 -12.86 16.12 7.20
C VAL A 368 -13.71 16.36 5.96
N GLU A 369 -13.92 17.62 5.60
CA GLU A 369 -14.66 17.96 4.38
C GLU A 369 -13.95 17.43 3.12
N ASN A 370 -12.64 17.60 3.02
CA ASN A 370 -11.85 17.03 1.93
C ASN A 370 -11.93 15.49 1.89
N LEU A 371 -11.95 14.82 3.04
CA LEU A 371 -12.12 13.36 3.11
C LEU A 371 -13.49 12.91 2.62
N LYS A 372 -14.56 13.63 2.94
CA LYS A 372 -15.91 13.36 2.44
C LYS A 372 -15.99 13.53 0.93
N VAL A 373 -15.49 14.64 0.41
CA VAL A 373 -15.43 14.89 -1.05
C VAL A 373 -14.64 13.80 -1.75
N LEU A 374 -13.51 13.37 -1.17
CA LEU A 374 -12.70 12.29 -1.71
C LEU A 374 -13.44 10.96 -1.72
N ARG A 375 -14.06 10.57 -0.59
CA ARG A 375 -14.89 9.36 -0.47
C ARG A 375 -15.97 9.32 -1.55
N ASP A 376 -16.73 10.38 -1.68
CA ASP A 376 -17.86 10.45 -2.60
C ASP A 376 -17.41 10.39 -4.06
N LYS A 377 -16.30 11.09 -4.38
CA LYS A 377 -15.68 10.97 -5.70
C LYS A 377 -15.25 9.53 -6.01
N LEU A 378 -14.55 8.88 -5.10
CA LEU A 378 -14.05 7.52 -5.30
C LEU A 378 -15.19 6.50 -5.44
N ARG A 379 -16.29 6.68 -4.69
CA ARG A 379 -17.50 5.84 -4.82
C ARG A 379 -18.18 6.03 -6.19
N LYS A 380 -18.31 7.26 -6.66
CA LYS A 380 -18.81 7.55 -8.01
C LYS A 380 -17.90 6.95 -9.10
N ASP A 381 -16.58 7.11 -8.95
CA ASP A 381 -15.61 6.51 -9.87
C ASP A 381 -15.74 4.97 -9.87
N ASN A 382 -15.98 4.34 -8.72
CA ASN A 382 -16.21 2.90 -8.60
C ASN A 382 -17.48 2.43 -9.31
N GLN A 383 -18.54 3.21 -9.30
CA GLN A 383 -19.76 2.88 -10.04
C GLN A 383 -19.47 2.78 -11.54
N VAL A 384 -18.69 3.72 -12.08
CA VAL A 384 -18.27 3.70 -13.49
C VAL A 384 -17.38 2.48 -13.79
N LEU A 385 -16.37 2.22 -12.94
CA LEU A 385 -15.50 1.06 -13.08
C LEU A 385 -16.30 -0.25 -12.94
N GLY A 386 -17.29 -0.28 -12.06
CA GLY A 386 -18.23 -1.37 -11.88
C GLY A 386 -19.07 -1.64 -13.13
N LEU A 387 -19.60 -0.59 -13.76
CA LEU A 387 -20.34 -0.68 -15.02
C LEU A 387 -19.47 -1.27 -16.13
N ILE A 388 -18.26 -0.74 -16.29
CA ILE A 388 -17.30 -1.24 -17.29
C ILE A 388 -16.94 -2.71 -17.02
N SER A 389 -16.65 -3.07 -15.76
CA SER A 389 -16.20 -4.43 -15.42
C SER A 389 -17.31 -5.48 -15.47
N ARG A 390 -18.57 -5.11 -15.15
CA ARG A 390 -19.73 -6.01 -15.33
C ARG A 390 -19.94 -6.39 -16.79
N SER A 391 -19.56 -5.49 -17.68
CA SER A 391 -19.64 -5.67 -19.13
C SER A 391 -18.53 -6.56 -19.70
N TYR A 392 -17.50 -6.94 -18.89
CA TYR A 392 -16.38 -7.77 -19.31
C TYR A 392 -16.44 -9.19 -18.76
N THR A 393 -16.49 -10.20 -19.64
CA THR A 393 -16.02 -11.56 -19.34
C THR A 393 -14.63 -11.77 -19.93
N VAL A 394 -13.88 -12.72 -19.38
CA VAL A 394 -12.48 -12.99 -19.76
C VAL A 394 -12.31 -13.26 -21.25
N ASP A 395 -13.29 -13.91 -21.87
CA ASP A 395 -13.22 -14.33 -23.29
C ASP A 395 -13.97 -13.43 -24.27
N GLN A 396 -14.77 -12.46 -23.77
CA GLN A 396 -15.63 -11.63 -24.61
C GLN A 396 -15.71 -10.17 -24.15
N LYS A 397 -14.56 -9.61 -23.80
CA LYS A 397 -14.45 -8.27 -23.19
C LYS A 397 -15.21 -7.16 -23.93
N HIS A 398 -15.28 -7.23 -25.23
CA HIS A 398 -15.92 -6.19 -26.05
C HIS A 398 -17.41 -6.44 -26.29
N LEU A 399 -17.85 -7.70 -26.40
CA LEU A 399 -19.22 -8.02 -26.74
C LEU A 399 -20.24 -7.64 -25.65
N ARG A 400 -19.87 -7.70 -24.38
CA ARG A 400 -20.78 -7.32 -23.29
C ARG A 400 -20.93 -5.83 -23.11
N PHE A 401 -19.88 -5.06 -23.38
CA PHE A 401 -20.02 -3.60 -23.33
C PHE A 401 -20.79 -3.10 -24.57
N ALA A 402 -20.67 -3.77 -25.73
CA ALA A 402 -21.56 -3.57 -26.86
C ALA A 402 -23.03 -3.80 -26.48
N GLU A 403 -23.31 -4.84 -25.71
CA GLU A 403 -24.67 -5.09 -25.19
C GLU A 403 -25.14 -3.97 -24.26
N THR A 404 -24.27 -3.44 -23.40
CA THR A 404 -24.60 -2.30 -22.54
C THR A 404 -24.93 -1.05 -23.38
N ILE A 405 -24.17 -0.80 -24.44
CA ILE A 405 -24.44 0.30 -25.38
C ILE A 405 -25.76 0.10 -26.11
N ARG A 406 -26.04 -1.12 -26.60
CA ARG A 406 -27.30 -1.45 -27.24
C ARG A 406 -28.50 -1.23 -26.31
N ARG A 407 -28.42 -1.68 -25.08
CA ARG A 407 -29.48 -1.44 -24.07
C ARG A 407 -29.68 0.04 -23.79
N TYR A 408 -28.62 0.85 -23.77
CA TYR A 408 -28.74 2.30 -23.69
C TYR A 408 -29.50 2.87 -24.88
N ALA A 409 -29.14 2.46 -26.09
CA ALA A 409 -29.82 2.91 -27.33
C ALA A 409 -31.31 2.55 -27.34
N ASN A 410 -31.68 1.38 -26.78
CA ASN A 410 -33.05 0.91 -26.70
C ASN A 410 -33.84 1.43 -25.48
N GLY A 411 -33.21 2.19 -24.58
CA GLY A 411 -33.85 2.65 -23.34
C GLY A 411 -34.06 1.53 -22.30
N GLU A 412 -33.30 0.44 -22.36
CA GLU A 412 -33.40 -0.76 -21.51
C GLU A 412 -32.37 -0.76 -20.37
N LEU A 413 -31.58 0.30 -20.23
CA LEU A 413 -30.56 0.40 -19.20
C LEU A 413 -31.16 0.88 -17.88
N ASP A 414 -30.56 0.46 -16.74
CA ASP A 414 -30.97 0.95 -15.43
C ASP A 414 -30.63 2.45 -15.26
N GLU A 415 -31.42 3.15 -14.42
CA GLU A 415 -31.30 4.59 -14.22
C GLU A 415 -29.89 5.04 -13.83
N ILE A 416 -29.21 4.26 -12.98
CA ILE A 416 -27.83 4.57 -12.52
C ILE A 416 -26.86 4.52 -13.69
N ALA A 417 -26.97 3.52 -14.54
CA ALA A 417 -26.09 3.39 -15.71
C ALA A 417 -26.36 4.47 -16.76
N VAL A 418 -27.63 4.86 -16.95
CA VAL A 418 -28.02 6.00 -17.79
C VAL A 418 -27.40 7.28 -17.25
N GLU A 419 -27.55 7.57 -15.97
CA GLU A 419 -26.96 8.74 -15.30
C GLU A 419 -25.43 8.78 -15.48
N ILE A 420 -24.74 7.63 -15.34
CA ILE A 420 -23.31 7.52 -15.57
C ILE A 420 -22.94 7.92 -17.01
N PHE A 421 -23.68 7.43 -18.00
CA PHE A 421 -23.43 7.75 -19.40
C PHE A 421 -23.66 9.23 -19.68
N GLU A 422 -24.79 9.78 -19.25
CA GLU A 422 -25.16 11.17 -19.49
C GLU A 422 -24.23 12.18 -18.81
N ASN A 423 -23.70 11.83 -17.64
CA ASN A 423 -22.77 12.69 -16.91
C ASN A 423 -21.30 12.57 -17.37
N ARG A 424 -20.94 11.51 -18.08
CA ARG A 424 -19.54 11.22 -18.43
C ARG A 424 -19.21 11.27 -19.91
N LEU A 425 -20.18 11.02 -20.77
CA LEU A 425 -19.98 11.02 -22.21
C LEU A 425 -20.41 12.35 -22.82
N SER A 426 -19.75 12.73 -23.91
CA SER A 426 -20.14 13.88 -24.70
C SER A 426 -21.48 13.63 -25.40
N GLN A 427 -22.22 14.69 -25.70
CA GLN A 427 -23.47 14.58 -26.44
C GLN A 427 -23.27 13.88 -27.79
N GLU A 428 -22.17 14.16 -28.48
CA GLU A 428 -21.79 13.50 -29.72
C GLU A 428 -21.66 11.98 -29.55
N THR A 429 -21.02 11.52 -28.47
CA THR A 429 -20.88 10.08 -28.18
C THR A 429 -22.21 9.45 -27.83
N LEU A 430 -23.08 10.14 -27.06
CA LEU A 430 -24.41 9.65 -26.71
C LEU A 430 -25.31 9.52 -27.93
N GLU A 431 -25.29 10.49 -28.83
CA GLU A 431 -26.03 10.44 -30.11
C GLU A 431 -25.48 9.33 -31.01
N TYR A 432 -24.16 9.21 -31.10
CA TYR A 432 -23.52 8.13 -31.86
C TYR A 432 -23.95 6.76 -31.36
N MET A 433 -23.97 6.52 -30.04
CA MET A 433 -24.41 5.26 -29.44
C MET A 433 -25.87 4.93 -29.77
N ARG A 434 -26.75 5.95 -29.84
CA ARG A 434 -28.18 5.74 -30.23
C ARG A 434 -28.36 5.38 -31.69
N VAL A 435 -27.49 5.89 -32.57
CA VAL A 435 -27.59 5.67 -34.02
C VAL A 435 -26.95 4.34 -34.45
N ILE A 436 -25.80 4.00 -33.89
CA ILE A 436 -24.99 2.86 -34.35
C ILE A 436 -25.58 1.51 -33.96
N GLY A 437 -26.29 1.44 -32.82
CA GLY A 437 -26.99 0.22 -32.38
C GLY A 437 -26.06 -1.01 -32.34
N ASP A 438 -26.45 -2.04 -33.12
CA ASP A 438 -25.75 -3.33 -33.16
C ASP A 438 -24.42 -3.34 -33.96
N ASN A 439 -24.14 -2.28 -34.71
CA ASN A 439 -22.98 -2.21 -35.62
C ASN A 439 -21.73 -1.58 -34.99
N ILE A 440 -21.66 -1.49 -33.65
CA ILE A 440 -20.56 -0.86 -32.97
C ILE A 440 -19.24 -1.65 -33.12
N SER A 441 -18.19 -0.96 -33.52
CA SER A 441 -16.85 -1.56 -33.67
C SER A 441 -16.11 -1.69 -32.37
N ASN A 442 -15.11 -2.59 -32.31
CA ASN A 442 -14.22 -2.71 -31.14
C ASN A 442 -13.40 -1.43 -30.87
N SER A 443 -13.12 -0.62 -31.90
CA SER A 443 -12.45 0.67 -31.75
C SER A 443 -13.33 1.70 -31.06
N ASP A 444 -14.61 1.73 -31.42
CA ASP A 444 -15.59 2.64 -30.85
C ASP A 444 -15.86 2.29 -29.36
N ILE A 445 -16.00 1.00 -29.07
CA ILE A 445 -16.13 0.52 -27.69
C ILE A 445 -14.95 0.97 -26.82
N ARG A 446 -13.72 0.88 -27.34
CA ARG A 446 -12.53 1.36 -26.62
C ARG A 446 -12.56 2.87 -26.42
N ALA A 447 -12.93 3.62 -27.45
CA ALA A 447 -13.03 5.08 -27.38
C ALA A 447 -14.05 5.52 -26.31
N ILE A 448 -15.22 4.88 -26.28
CA ILE A 448 -16.27 5.15 -25.29
C ILE A 448 -15.79 4.80 -23.87
N ILE A 449 -15.13 3.66 -23.69
CA ILE A 449 -14.55 3.28 -22.39
C ILE A 449 -13.47 4.26 -21.95
N ASP A 450 -12.63 4.72 -22.86
CA ASP A 450 -11.56 5.66 -22.55
C ASP A 450 -12.16 7.03 -22.16
N GLU A 451 -13.23 7.46 -22.82
CA GLU A 451 -13.98 8.67 -22.45
C GLU A 451 -14.63 8.53 -21.07
N LEU A 452 -15.29 7.41 -20.76
CA LEU A 452 -15.85 7.12 -19.44
C LEU A 452 -14.81 7.17 -18.32
N LYS A 453 -13.57 6.77 -18.62
CA LYS A 453 -12.46 6.74 -17.65
C LYS A 453 -11.75 8.06 -17.47
N VAL A 454 -12.10 9.09 -18.23
CA VAL A 454 -11.46 10.42 -18.08
C VAL A 454 -11.63 10.94 -16.65
N GLY A 455 -10.52 11.24 -15.99
CA GLY A 455 -10.49 11.77 -14.61
C GLY A 455 -10.83 10.75 -13.52
N ILE A 456 -10.93 9.45 -13.85
CA ILE A 456 -11.07 8.37 -12.86
C ILE A 456 -9.69 7.96 -12.38
N PHE A 457 -9.53 7.93 -11.05
CA PHE A 457 -8.32 7.39 -10.45
C PHE A 457 -8.25 5.86 -10.58
N ASN A 458 -7.04 5.35 -10.79
CA ASN A 458 -6.79 3.92 -10.81
C ASN A 458 -5.44 3.60 -10.14
N ALA A 459 -5.43 2.57 -9.29
CA ALA A 459 -4.21 2.11 -8.65
C ALA A 459 -3.40 1.25 -9.62
N THR A 460 -2.22 1.74 -9.97
CA THR A 460 -1.21 1.00 -10.75
C THR A 460 0.15 1.09 -10.04
N PRO A 461 1.08 0.17 -10.28
CA PRO A 461 2.44 0.28 -9.73
C PRO A 461 3.11 1.60 -10.13
N HIS A 462 2.83 2.09 -11.34
CA HIS A 462 3.37 3.36 -11.82
C HIS A 462 2.77 4.56 -11.04
N ALA A 463 1.47 4.55 -10.78
CA ALA A 463 0.82 5.57 -9.96
C ALA A 463 1.39 5.59 -8.53
N LEU A 464 1.58 4.42 -7.90
CA LEU A 464 2.20 4.34 -6.56
C LEU A 464 3.66 4.81 -6.56
N ARG A 465 4.40 4.61 -7.65
CA ARG A 465 5.74 5.17 -7.82
C ARG A 465 5.73 6.71 -7.81
N HIS A 466 4.71 7.34 -8.43
CA HIS A 466 4.51 8.79 -8.35
C HIS A 466 4.15 9.23 -6.93
N VAL A 467 3.26 8.51 -6.26
CA VAL A 467 2.91 8.76 -4.85
C VAL A 467 4.16 8.72 -3.96
N TRP A 468 5.02 7.71 -4.13
CA TRP A 468 6.28 7.60 -3.41
C TRP A 468 7.21 8.79 -3.68
N ALA A 469 7.41 9.14 -4.95
CA ALA A 469 8.27 10.26 -5.34
C ALA A 469 7.75 11.60 -4.77
N GLU A 470 6.44 11.82 -4.79
CA GLU A 470 5.81 13.00 -4.21
C GLU A 470 5.92 13.03 -2.68
N ALA A 471 5.75 11.89 -2.01
CA ALA A 471 5.93 11.78 -0.56
C ALA A 471 7.35 12.14 -0.13
N VAL A 472 8.36 11.68 -0.88
CA VAL A 472 9.77 12.06 -0.67
C VAL A 472 9.98 13.55 -0.91
N LEU A 473 9.43 14.08 -2.01
CA LEU A 473 9.53 15.50 -2.35
C LEU A 473 8.98 16.41 -1.23
N ARG A 474 7.86 16.04 -0.63
CA ARG A 474 7.22 16.85 0.42
C ARG A 474 7.94 16.75 1.78
N ARG A 475 8.59 15.64 2.07
CA ARG A 475 9.17 15.36 3.41
C ARG A 475 10.68 15.55 3.50
N TYR A 476 11.40 15.31 2.41
CA TYR A 476 12.85 15.33 2.40
C TYR A 476 13.39 16.74 2.15
N LYS A 477 14.26 17.22 3.03
CA LYS A 477 14.83 18.59 2.97
C LYS A 477 16.20 18.68 2.26
N GLY A 478 16.76 17.55 1.78
CA GLY A 478 18.06 17.48 1.11
C GLY A 478 17.98 17.56 -0.41
N ASN A 479 19.01 17.05 -1.10
CA ASN A 479 19.01 16.94 -2.55
C ASN A 479 18.08 15.83 -3.04
N ILE A 480 16.81 16.17 -3.20
CA ILE A 480 15.71 15.27 -3.53
C ILE A 480 15.97 14.55 -4.86
N GLY A 481 16.46 15.27 -5.87
CA GLY A 481 16.76 14.69 -7.19
C GLY A 481 17.79 13.56 -7.10
N LYS A 482 18.85 13.77 -6.32
CA LYS A 482 19.89 12.75 -6.09
C LYS A 482 19.32 11.53 -5.35
N PHE A 483 18.51 11.76 -4.33
CA PHE A 483 17.90 10.69 -3.54
C PHE A 483 16.94 9.82 -4.37
N ILE A 484 15.98 10.42 -5.08
CA ILE A 484 15.03 9.69 -5.93
C ILE A 484 15.76 8.97 -7.06
N ARG A 485 16.76 9.61 -7.68
CA ARG A 485 17.58 8.99 -8.73
C ARG A 485 18.30 7.75 -8.21
N ALA A 486 18.89 7.81 -7.03
CA ALA A 486 19.57 6.69 -6.40
C ALA A 486 18.62 5.50 -6.15
N ASN A 487 17.43 5.76 -5.61
CA ASN A 487 16.43 4.72 -5.34
C ASN A 487 15.85 4.12 -6.63
N PHE A 488 15.54 4.96 -7.62
CA PHE A 488 14.97 4.51 -8.89
C PHE A 488 16.02 4.02 -9.90
N LYS A 489 17.30 4.15 -9.57
CA LYS A 489 18.42 3.81 -10.46
C LYS A 489 18.31 4.47 -11.83
N HIS A 490 17.89 5.74 -11.85
CA HIS A 490 17.87 6.53 -13.08
C HIS A 490 19.27 7.04 -13.44
N ILE A 491 19.63 6.93 -14.72
CA ILE A 491 20.91 7.39 -15.24
C ILE A 491 20.93 8.93 -15.35
N ASP A 492 19.77 9.56 -15.68
CA ASP A 492 19.65 10.99 -15.96
C ASP A 492 18.58 11.66 -15.05
N GLU A 493 18.87 12.87 -14.60
CA GLU A 493 17.94 13.70 -13.81
C GLU A 493 16.65 14.06 -14.57
N ARG A 494 16.70 14.12 -15.91
CA ARG A 494 15.53 14.37 -16.74
C ARG A 494 14.41 13.37 -16.50
N PHE A 495 14.72 12.13 -16.19
CA PHE A 495 13.74 11.11 -15.82
C PHE A 495 13.05 11.40 -14.48
N PHE A 496 13.73 12.07 -13.55
CA PHE A 496 13.12 12.51 -12.30
C PHE A 496 12.05 13.58 -12.55
N MET A 497 12.32 14.54 -13.44
CA MET A 497 11.38 15.61 -13.76
C MET A 497 10.06 15.10 -14.35
N ALA A 498 10.05 13.90 -14.95
CA ALA A 498 8.83 13.28 -15.44
C ALA A 498 7.84 12.94 -14.30
N TYR A 499 8.35 12.61 -13.11
CA TYR A 499 7.52 12.33 -11.93
C TYR A 499 6.95 13.59 -11.28
N LEU A 500 7.54 14.75 -11.56
CA LEU A 500 7.07 16.06 -11.07
C LEU A 500 6.09 16.75 -12.02
N ARG A 501 5.72 16.14 -13.14
CA ARG A 501 4.83 16.73 -14.14
C ARG A 501 3.36 16.79 -13.72
N GLY A 502 2.98 16.18 -12.59
CA GLY A 502 1.64 16.31 -12.02
C GLY A 502 1.29 17.76 -11.67
N LYS A 503 0.01 18.12 -11.78
CA LYS A 503 -0.47 19.51 -11.59
C LYS A 503 -0.06 20.10 -10.24
N GLU A 504 -0.07 19.33 -9.16
CA GLU A 504 0.33 19.78 -7.82
C GLU A 504 1.84 19.94 -7.67
N ALA A 505 2.62 19.03 -8.23
CA ALA A 505 4.09 19.16 -8.24
C ALA A 505 4.53 20.36 -9.07
N LYS A 506 3.84 20.70 -10.17
CA LYS A 506 4.06 21.95 -10.91
C LYS A 506 3.73 23.17 -10.07
N ALA A 507 2.66 23.15 -9.30
CA ALA A 507 2.29 24.27 -8.43
C ALA A 507 3.34 24.48 -7.33
N ILE A 508 3.80 23.42 -6.68
CA ILE A 508 4.87 23.47 -5.67
C ILE A 508 6.18 23.99 -6.29
N MET A 509 6.56 23.50 -7.46
CA MET A 509 7.73 23.98 -8.20
C MET A 509 7.60 25.45 -8.60
N GLN A 510 6.41 25.90 -9.02
CA GLN A 510 6.18 27.30 -9.33
C GLN A 510 6.26 28.19 -8.10
N VAL A 511 5.72 27.74 -6.96
CA VAL A 511 5.85 28.46 -5.68
C VAL A 511 7.32 28.52 -5.27
N ALA A 512 8.05 27.40 -5.31
CA ALA A 512 9.47 27.37 -5.00
C ALA A 512 10.29 28.30 -5.93
N LYS A 513 10.04 28.26 -7.24
CA LYS A 513 10.68 29.17 -8.20
C LYS A 513 10.34 30.65 -7.91
N ARG A 514 9.08 30.97 -7.64
CA ARG A 514 8.67 32.36 -7.29
C ARG A 514 9.37 32.81 -6.00
N THR A 515 9.41 31.96 -4.98
CA THR A 515 10.09 32.26 -3.72
C THR A 515 11.58 32.50 -3.94
N THR A 516 12.25 31.64 -4.72
CA THR A 516 13.66 31.80 -5.07
C THR A 516 13.92 33.08 -5.86
N ILE A 517 13.11 33.34 -6.90
CA ILE A 517 13.21 34.56 -7.70
C ILE A 517 12.94 35.81 -6.83
N THR A 518 11.95 35.77 -5.96
CA THR A 518 11.66 36.85 -5.03
C THR A 518 12.82 37.13 -4.09
N HIS A 519 13.46 36.06 -3.56
CA HIS A 519 14.66 36.21 -2.75
C HIS A 519 15.84 36.80 -3.53
N ILE A 520 16.08 36.35 -4.76
CA ILE A 520 17.13 36.89 -5.63
C ILE A 520 16.86 38.37 -5.94
N VAL A 521 15.64 38.69 -6.33
CA VAL A 521 15.26 40.11 -6.63
C VAL A 521 15.40 40.97 -5.39
N ARG A 522 14.90 40.55 -4.25
CA ARG A 522 15.04 41.28 -2.99
C ARG A 522 16.49 41.46 -2.56
N SER A 523 17.36 40.47 -2.78
CA SER A 523 18.78 40.56 -2.45
C SER A 523 19.55 41.58 -3.34
N ARG A 524 19.01 41.91 -4.54
CA ARG A 524 19.60 42.89 -5.47
C ARG A 524 19.09 44.30 -5.30
N ILE A 525 18.09 44.53 -4.42
CA ILE A 525 17.61 45.89 -4.15
C ILE A 525 18.67 46.59 -3.25
N PRO A 526 19.18 47.77 -3.63
CA PRO A 526 20.26 48.45 -2.92
C PRO A 526 20.00 48.68 -1.42
N SER A 527 18.75 48.95 -1.05
CA SER A 527 18.33 49.12 0.36
C SER A 527 18.31 47.80 1.17
N LEU A 528 18.44 46.67 0.49
CA LEU A 528 18.45 45.34 1.07
C LEU A 528 19.78 44.62 0.86
N ASN A 529 20.76 45.24 0.20
CA ASN A 529 22.11 44.72 -0.03
C ASN A 529 22.88 44.69 1.29
N ASP A 530 22.77 43.58 2.00
CA ASP A 530 23.65 43.20 3.07
C ASP A 530 24.63 42.18 2.51
N ALA A 531 25.92 42.45 2.60
CA ALA A 531 27.00 41.56 2.15
C ALA A 531 26.92 40.15 2.78
N ARG A 532 26.14 39.98 3.86
CA ARG A 532 25.88 38.71 4.51
C ARG A 532 24.75 37.88 3.88
N ARG A 533 24.04 38.43 2.90
CA ARG A 533 22.94 37.71 2.26
C ARG A 533 23.48 36.71 1.22
N PRO A 534 23.03 35.46 1.27
CA PRO A 534 23.61 34.40 0.42
C PRO A 534 23.51 34.66 -1.09
N TYR A 535 22.66 35.59 -1.54
CA TYR A 535 22.44 35.90 -2.96
C TYR A 535 22.89 37.31 -3.38
N ALA A 536 23.60 38.02 -2.51
CA ALA A 536 24.06 39.38 -2.83
C ALA A 536 25.08 39.44 -3.95
N GLY A 537 25.73 38.35 -4.29
CA GLY A 537 26.71 38.23 -5.35
C GLY A 537 26.22 37.55 -6.64
N LEU A 538 24.94 37.20 -6.73
CA LEU A 538 24.34 36.62 -7.94
C LEU A 538 23.74 37.77 -8.84
#